data_7f67d50b78b0f7868420ff4a34635564
#
_entry.id   7f67d50b78b0f7868420ff4a34635564
#
_cell.length_a   1.000
_cell.length_b   1.000
_cell.length_c   1.000
_cell.angle_alpha   90.00
_cell.angle_beta   90.00
_cell.angle_gamma   90.00
#
_symmetry.space_group_name_H-M   'P 1'
#
loop_
_entity.id
_entity.type
_entity.pdbx_description
1 polymer ?
#
loop_
_entity_poly.entity_id
_entity_poly.type
_entity_poly.pdbx_seq_one_letter_code
_entity_poly.pdbx_strand_id
1 'polypeptide(L)'
;MGISLADSIYSTEKPLSQMRIAITAIDLEQAEHRGIAYVSKGLISSLSDLGAEVYLLTRFDGHRLNPLMKRSMSKQSVREVDCADILDQFCDPSNRIKKIKKKKLHDFDEDLINKLTNKLILFKNKSQIIIDLLFSVFRFYMKRGIFTGRLIHLSNFENTPYFGQERVDYLSKISGFVSIRNIYNLSNLRSKRFLFKSPTIDLRQLNLDLLITTCPLSIEVRTNSRSSGICLQLIHDDIPLSFSKHPDHPFAFYNRLKDAMKTKNCFISKASQEKICYLLEKSCSNVEKNIIYPLPSLNLNKLELASKVKSLRGINKKYILFNSSVLPRKNLSFLINIFQSSQISDKGFDLCVAGKIHDDKYGLDIKRMCESDSRIKLLDYVDETEKAWLFLNAHAFASPSCVEGFGIPVLDAASLGVPVLASDLPSHREIANLVKENRNFRLLDLSNVDKWINEFNQLSTLDLCMEDE
;
A
#
# COMPACT_ATOMS: atom_id res chain seq x y z
N MET A 1 7.63 17.90 0.94
CA MET A 1 7.78 16.74 0.02
C MET A 1 8.32 17.10 -1.36
N GLY A 2 7.93 18.23 -1.97
CA GLY A 2 8.37 18.60 -3.30
C GLY A 2 9.88 18.75 -3.50
N ILE A 3 10.61 19.19 -2.49
CA ILE A 3 12.04 19.53 -2.63
C ILE A 3 12.92 18.26 -2.71
N SER A 4 12.66 17.23 -1.92
CA SER A 4 13.48 16.00 -1.90
C SER A 4 13.22 15.09 -3.12
N LEU A 5 11.99 14.99 -3.60
CA LEU A 5 11.66 14.24 -4.82
C LEU A 5 12.28 14.94 -6.05
N ALA A 6 12.15 16.24 -6.09
CA ALA A 6 12.76 17.08 -7.12
C ALA A 6 14.27 16.87 -7.17
N ASP A 7 15.00 16.94 -6.05
CA ASP A 7 16.46 16.77 -6.01
C ASP A 7 16.92 15.37 -6.48
N SER A 8 16.13 14.35 -6.21
CA SER A 8 16.41 12.97 -6.71
C SER A 8 16.14 12.81 -8.22
N ILE A 9 15.23 13.64 -8.77
CA ILE A 9 14.83 13.65 -10.19
C ILE A 9 15.65 14.69 -10.97
N TYR A 10 16.17 15.76 -10.35
CA TYR A 10 16.90 16.88 -10.98
C TYR A 10 18.20 16.52 -11.69
N SER A 11 18.59 15.27 -11.77
CA SER A 11 19.62 14.84 -12.72
C SER A 11 19.09 14.70 -14.17
N THR A 12 17.84 15.03 -14.43
CA THR A 12 17.23 15.02 -15.76
C THR A 12 17.24 16.43 -16.35
N GLU A 13 17.58 16.55 -17.62
CA GLU A 13 17.62 17.82 -18.36
C GLU A 13 16.24 18.45 -18.59
N LYS A 14 15.14 17.76 -18.21
CA LYS A 14 13.75 18.20 -18.40
C LYS A 14 13.11 18.62 -17.06
N PRO A 15 12.34 19.72 -17.01
CA PRO A 15 11.50 20.07 -15.86
C PRO A 15 10.39 19.04 -15.67
N LEU A 16 9.97 18.80 -14.42
CA LEU A 16 8.93 17.83 -14.07
C LEU A 16 7.63 18.01 -14.87
N SER A 17 7.23 19.27 -15.11
CA SER A 17 6.03 19.62 -15.89
C SER A 17 6.05 19.17 -17.37
N GLN A 18 7.20 18.72 -17.86
CA GLN A 18 7.36 18.20 -19.21
C GLN A 18 7.68 16.70 -19.23
N MET A 19 7.72 16.07 -18.04
CA MET A 19 8.08 14.66 -17.94
C MET A 19 6.86 13.77 -18.08
N ARG A 20 7.08 12.61 -18.71
CA ARG A 20 6.14 11.50 -18.81
C ARG A 20 6.66 10.36 -17.96
N ILE A 21 5.97 10.10 -16.85
CA ILE A 21 6.44 9.22 -15.77
C ILE A 21 5.53 8.00 -15.65
N ALA A 22 6.10 6.81 -15.72
CA ALA A 22 5.38 5.58 -15.37
C ALA A 22 5.61 5.24 -13.89
N ILE A 23 4.55 4.83 -13.20
CA ILE A 23 4.58 4.36 -11.81
C ILE A 23 4.04 2.94 -11.78
N THR A 24 4.69 2.01 -11.07
CA THR A 24 4.14 0.64 -10.94
C THR A 24 2.86 0.65 -10.12
N ALA A 25 1.88 -0.15 -10.57
CA ALA A 25 0.56 -0.22 -9.97
C ALA A 25 0.31 -1.48 -9.12
N ILE A 26 1.36 -2.24 -8.78
CA ILE A 26 1.24 -3.57 -8.17
C ILE A 26 0.42 -3.58 -6.87
N ASP A 27 0.56 -2.55 -6.07
CA ASP A 27 -0.14 -2.33 -4.80
C ASP A 27 -1.55 -1.75 -5.01
N LEU A 28 -1.75 -0.96 -6.07
CA LEU A 28 -3.05 -0.42 -6.46
C LEU A 28 -3.95 -1.45 -7.15
N GLU A 29 -3.37 -2.52 -7.70
CA GLU A 29 -4.08 -3.66 -8.29
C GLU A 29 -4.63 -4.66 -7.25
N GLN A 30 -4.31 -4.46 -5.96
CA GLN A 30 -4.80 -5.34 -4.90
C GLN A 30 -6.25 -4.99 -4.53
N ALA A 31 -6.99 -5.98 -4.02
CA ALA A 31 -8.36 -5.76 -3.55
C ALA A 31 -8.41 -4.76 -2.39
N GLU A 32 -7.38 -4.70 -1.57
CA GLU A 32 -7.25 -3.80 -0.44
C GLU A 32 -6.01 -2.92 -0.61
N HIS A 33 -6.20 -1.62 -0.47
CA HIS A 33 -5.12 -0.66 -0.45
C HIS A 33 -4.56 -0.57 0.98
N ARG A 34 -3.26 -0.84 1.12
CA ARG A 34 -2.52 -0.79 2.39
C ARG A 34 -1.45 0.30 2.32
N GLY A 35 -0.60 0.41 3.33
CA GLY A 35 0.40 1.47 3.47
C GLY A 35 1.15 1.84 2.19
N ILE A 36 1.64 0.85 1.41
CA ILE A 36 2.34 1.10 0.13
C ILE A 36 1.40 1.77 -0.88
N ALA A 37 0.13 1.35 -0.95
CA ALA A 37 -0.84 1.95 -1.86
C ALA A 37 -1.09 3.44 -1.53
N TYR A 38 -1.07 3.85 -0.27
CA TYR A 38 -1.16 5.26 0.11
C TYR A 38 0.05 6.05 -0.36
N VAL A 39 1.25 5.51 -0.21
CA VAL A 39 2.47 6.14 -0.75
C VAL A 39 2.36 6.30 -2.26
N SER A 40 1.86 5.26 -2.96
CA SER A 40 1.64 5.30 -4.42
C SER A 40 0.63 6.37 -4.84
N LYS A 41 -0.51 6.47 -4.14
CA LYS A 41 -1.53 7.51 -4.38
C LYS A 41 -0.97 8.91 -4.13
N GLY A 42 -0.26 9.11 -3.03
CA GLY A 42 0.40 10.38 -2.71
C GLY A 42 1.43 10.79 -3.76
N LEU A 43 2.22 9.83 -4.25
CA LEU A 43 3.19 10.05 -5.30
C LEU A 43 2.53 10.44 -6.63
N ILE A 44 1.46 9.75 -7.03
CA ILE A 44 0.66 10.07 -8.23
C ILE A 44 0.13 11.49 -8.15
N SER A 45 -0.51 11.84 -7.02
CA SER A 45 -1.06 13.17 -6.83
C SER A 45 0.02 14.24 -6.90
N SER A 46 1.11 14.09 -6.14
CA SER A 46 2.20 15.08 -6.10
C SER A 46 2.85 15.29 -7.47
N LEU A 47 3.08 14.24 -8.24
CA LEU A 47 3.67 14.37 -9.58
C LEU A 47 2.71 15.00 -10.58
N SER A 48 1.43 14.65 -10.54
CA SER A 48 0.39 15.26 -11.36
C SER A 48 0.20 16.75 -11.03
N ASP A 49 0.18 17.10 -9.74
CA ASP A 49 0.04 18.49 -9.29
C ASP A 49 1.26 19.36 -9.66
N LEU A 50 2.43 18.73 -9.85
CA LEU A 50 3.65 19.37 -10.39
C LEU A 50 3.67 19.42 -11.93
N GLY A 51 2.60 18.96 -12.59
CA GLY A 51 2.40 19.04 -14.04
C GLY A 51 2.96 17.88 -14.85
N ALA A 52 3.46 16.80 -14.22
CA ALA A 52 3.93 15.62 -14.94
C ALA A 52 2.76 14.81 -15.53
N GLU A 53 2.97 14.24 -16.72
CA GLU A 53 2.06 13.22 -17.25
C GLU A 53 2.33 11.88 -16.57
N VAL A 54 1.41 11.40 -15.73
CA VAL A 54 1.56 10.19 -14.94
C VAL A 54 0.85 9.01 -15.60
N TYR A 55 1.54 7.89 -15.77
CA TYR A 55 1.02 6.63 -16.30
C TYR A 55 1.20 5.51 -15.28
N LEU A 56 0.23 4.58 -15.19
CA LEU A 56 0.35 3.41 -14.34
C LEU A 56 0.88 2.21 -15.13
N LEU A 57 2.02 1.66 -14.70
CA LEU A 57 2.51 0.38 -15.22
C LEU A 57 1.69 -0.75 -14.59
N THR A 58 0.92 -1.45 -15.40
CA THR A 58 0.01 -2.50 -14.95
C THR A 58 0.28 -3.84 -15.64
N ARG A 59 -0.01 -4.94 -14.91
CA ARG A 59 -0.06 -6.29 -15.50
C ARG A 59 -1.38 -6.59 -16.20
N PHE A 60 -2.39 -5.75 -15.99
CA PHE A 60 -3.69 -5.92 -16.62
C PHE A 60 -3.59 -5.66 -18.11
N ASP A 61 -4.29 -6.48 -18.88
CA ASP A 61 -4.31 -6.40 -20.33
C ASP A 61 -5.76 -6.43 -20.81
N GLY A 62 -6.15 -5.44 -21.58
CA GLY A 62 -7.49 -5.31 -22.12
C GLY A 62 -7.74 -6.34 -23.24
N HIS A 63 -8.09 -7.56 -22.88
CA HIS A 63 -8.24 -8.66 -23.85
C HIS A 63 -9.59 -9.37 -23.77
N ARG A 64 -10.67 -8.65 -23.42
CA ARG A 64 -12.02 -9.25 -23.46
C ARG A 64 -12.51 -9.54 -24.88
N LEU A 65 -12.02 -8.81 -25.87
CA LEU A 65 -12.41 -9.00 -27.26
C LEU A 65 -11.65 -10.15 -27.91
N ASN A 66 -12.40 -11.04 -28.57
CA ASN A 66 -11.84 -12.04 -29.48
C ASN A 66 -10.97 -11.35 -30.56
N PRO A 67 -9.81 -11.92 -30.96
CA PRO A 67 -8.99 -11.38 -32.04
C PRO A 67 -9.74 -11.08 -33.35
N LEU A 68 -10.78 -11.85 -33.65
CA LEU A 68 -11.64 -11.60 -34.84
C LEU A 68 -12.48 -10.32 -34.63
N MET A 69 -13.04 -10.11 -33.46
CA MET A 69 -13.79 -8.88 -33.15
C MET A 69 -12.90 -7.64 -33.18
N LYS A 70 -11.66 -7.75 -32.69
CA LYS A 70 -10.68 -6.64 -32.77
C LYS A 70 -10.35 -6.24 -34.21
N ARG A 71 -10.37 -7.17 -35.15
CA ARG A 71 -10.12 -6.89 -36.59
C ARG A 71 -11.28 -6.12 -37.24
N SER A 72 -12.50 -6.27 -36.77
CA SER A 72 -13.68 -5.58 -37.31
C SER A 72 -13.90 -4.19 -36.68
N MET A 73 -13.15 -3.81 -35.66
CA MET A 73 -13.30 -2.54 -34.96
C MET A 73 -12.23 -1.53 -35.39
N SER A 74 -12.54 -0.24 -35.27
CA SER A 74 -11.55 0.81 -35.43
C SER A 74 -10.46 0.70 -34.36
N LYS A 75 -9.27 1.20 -34.64
CA LYS A 75 -8.17 1.23 -33.65
C LYS A 75 -8.55 2.02 -32.38
N GLN A 76 -9.35 3.07 -32.54
CA GLN A 76 -9.83 3.89 -31.42
C GLN A 76 -10.80 3.10 -30.56
N SER A 77 -11.80 2.45 -31.14
CA SER A 77 -12.77 1.63 -30.39
C SER A 77 -12.11 0.47 -29.63
N VAL A 78 -11.07 -0.14 -30.23
CA VAL A 78 -10.28 -1.18 -29.52
C VAL A 78 -9.55 -0.60 -28.32
N ARG A 79 -9.00 0.61 -28.41
CA ARG A 79 -8.32 1.29 -27.30
C ARG A 79 -9.29 1.63 -26.17
N GLU A 80 -10.47 2.10 -26.48
CA GLU A 80 -11.53 2.43 -25.51
C GLU A 80 -11.99 1.18 -24.75
N VAL A 81 -12.21 0.07 -25.46
CA VAL A 81 -12.57 -1.21 -24.82
C VAL A 81 -11.43 -1.75 -23.95
N ASP A 82 -10.19 -1.68 -24.42
CA ASP A 82 -9.04 -2.10 -23.63
C ASP A 82 -8.89 -1.23 -22.37
N CYS A 83 -9.14 0.08 -22.45
CA CYS A 83 -9.14 0.99 -21.32
C CYS A 83 -10.24 0.62 -20.30
N ALA A 84 -11.47 0.41 -20.78
CA ALA A 84 -12.59 0.00 -19.93
C ALA A 84 -12.32 -1.33 -19.22
N ASP A 85 -11.71 -2.30 -19.92
CA ASP A 85 -11.35 -3.59 -19.35
C ASP A 85 -10.29 -3.47 -18.23
N ILE A 86 -9.33 -2.56 -18.38
CA ILE A 86 -8.32 -2.29 -17.36
C ILE A 86 -8.97 -1.58 -16.18
N LEU A 87 -9.79 -0.57 -16.41
CA LEU A 87 -10.52 0.15 -15.37
C LEU A 87 -11.38 -0.80 -14.53
N ASP A 88 -12.14 -1.69 -15.16
CA ASP A 88 -12.93 -2.71 -14.46
C ASP A 88 -12.07 -3.55 -13.50
N GLN A 89 -10.85 -3.88 -13.90
CA GLN A 89 -9.95 -4.70 -13.09
C GLN A 89 -9.37 -3.93 -11.90
N PHE A 90 -9.15 -2.61 -12.04
CA PHE A 90 -8.74 -1.73 -10.94
C PHE A 90 -9.88 -1.44 -9.98
N CYS A 91 -11.06 -1.15 -10.51
CA CYS A 91 -12.19 -0.64 -9.73
C CYS A 91 -12.97 -1.76 -9.02
N ASP A 92 -13.10 -2.94 -9.63
CA ASP A 92 -13.76 -4.09 -9.01
C ASP A 92 -12.91 -5.38 -9.11
N PRO A 93 -11.82 -5.46 -8.34
CA PRO A 93 -10.97 -6.65 -8.32
C PRO A 93 -11.70 -7.91 -7.80
N SER A 94 -12.84 -7.76 -7.09
CA SER A 94 -13.66 -8.86 -6.58
C SER A 94 -14.57 -9.48 -7.66
N ASN A 95 -14.88 -8.76 -8.73
CA ASN A 95 -15.75 -9.22 -9.80
C ASN A 95 -15.16 -10.42 -10.57
N ARG A 96 -13.84 -10.58 -10.54
CA ARG A 96 -13.15 -11.76 -11.05
C ARG A 96 -13.59 -13.04 -10.33
N ILE A 97 -13.90 -12.95 -9.06
CA ILE A 97 -14.35 -14.07 -8.21
C ILE A 97 -15.86 -14.27 -8.36
N LYS A 98 -16.65 -13.19 -8.46
CA LYS A 98 -18.12 -13.24 -8.55
C LYS A 98 -18.65 -13.70 -9.91
N LYS A 99 -17.99 -13.37 -11.03
CA LYS A 99 -18.39 -13.84 -12.38
C LYS A 99 -18.29 -15.37 -12.54
N ILE A 100 -17.48 -16.03 -11.71
CA ILE A 100 -17.38 -17.48 -11.66
C ILE A 100 -18.55 -18.10 -10.87
N LYS A 101 -19.12 -17.38 -9.88
CA LYS A 101 -20.22 -17.84 -9.03
C LYS A 101 -21.60 -17.71 -9.66
N LYS A 102 -21.81 -16.94 -10.73
CA LYS A 102 -23.14 -16.64 -11.31
C LYS A 102 -23.59 -17.54 -12.46
N LYS A 103 -22.95 -18.69 -12.72
CA LYS A 103 -23.56 -19.72 -13.56
C LYS A 103 -24.31 -20.70 -12.66
N LYS A 104 -25.63 -20.48 -12.59
CA LYS A 104 -26.62 -21.23 -11.83
C LYS A 104 -26.44 -22.74 -11.93
N LEU A 105 -26.47 -23.41 -10.77
CA LEU A 105 -27.09 -24.73 -10.62
C LEU A 105 -28.17 -24.58 -9.56
N HIS A 106 -29.42 -24.81 -9.97
CA HIS A 106 -30.55 -25.00 -9.09
C HIS A 106 -30.48 -26.43 -8.50
N ASP A 107 -30.76 -26.52 -7.20
CA ASP A 107 -31.13 -27.72 -6.43
C ASP A 107 -30.16 -28.90 -6.45
N PHE A 108 -29.25 -28.93 -5.48
CA PHE A 108 -28.76 -30.11 -4.79
C PHE A 108 -27.79 -29.64 -3.68
N ASP A 109 -27.79 -30.37 -2.55
CA ASP A 109 -27.02 -30.20 -1.30
C ASP A 109 -25.90 -29.12 -1.34
N GLU A 110 -26.24 -27.86 -0.94
CA GLU A 110 -25.45 -26.67 -1.23
C GLU A 110 -24.04 -26.67 -0.63
N ASP A 111 -23.83 -27.40 0.46
CA ASP A 111 -22.56 -27.30 1.21
C ASP A 111 -21.45 -28.21 0.63
N LEU A 112 -21.80 -29.39 0.14
CA LEU A 112 -20.84 -30.32 -0.47
C LEU A 112 -20.49 -29.88 -1.90
N ILE A 113 -21.46 -29.39 -2.65
CA ILE A 113 -21.28 -28.86 -4.00
C ILE A 113 -20.49 -27.57 -3.94
N ASN A 114 -20.71 -26.69 -2.97
CA ASN A 114 -19.92 -25.48 -2.76
C ASN A 114 -18.46 -25.79 -2.39
N LYS A 115 -18.20 -26.82 -1.57
CA LYS A 115 -16.83 -27.27 -1.25
C LYS A 115 -16.11 -27.86 -2.47
N LEU A 116 -16.78 -28.70 -3.25
CA LEU A 116 -16.23 -29.29 -4.48
C LEU A 116 -16.05 -28.27 -5.57
N THR A 117 -17.01 -27.39 -5.76
CA THR A 117 -16.95 -26.29 -6.76
C THR A 117 -15.85 -25.30 -6.40
N ASN A 118 -15.69 -24.93 -5.13
CA ASN A 118 -14.60 -24.08 -4.67
C ASN A 118 -13.23 -24.77 -4.87
N LYS A 119 -13.10 -26.08 -4.63
CA LYS A 119 -11.86 -26.82 -4.93
C LYS A 119 -11.56 -26.88 -6.43
N LEU A 120 -12.57 -27.14 -7.27
CA LEU A 120 -12.42 -27.15 -8.73
C LEU A 120 -12.09 -25.78 -9.31
N ILE A 121 -12.71 -24.71 -8.79
CA ILE A 121 -12.42 -23.32 -9.16
C ILE A 121 -10.99 -22.95 -8.74
N LEU A 122 -10.57 -23.32 -7.52
CA LEU A 122 -9.18 -23.13 -7.05
C LEU A 122 -8.18 -23.91 -7.91
N PHE A 123 -8.50 -25.13 -8.32
CA PHE A 123 -7.65 -25.92 -9.20
C PHE A 123 -7.57 -25.32 -10.62
N LYS A 124 -8.70 -24.91 -11.20
CA LYS A 124 -8.76 -24.24 -12.50
C LYS A 124 -8.00 -22.91 -12.48
N ASN A 125 -8.14 -22.13 -11.41
CA ASN A 125 -7.41 -20.86 -11.26
C ASN A 125 -5.91 -21.09 -11.09
N LYS A 126 -5.50 -22.11 -10.33
CA LYS A 126 -4.08 -22.49 -10.18
C LYS A 126 -3.48 -22.96 -11.50
N SER A 127 -4.17 -23.80 -12.25
CA SER A 127 -3.71 -24.28 -13.55
C SER A 127 -3.60 -23.14 -14.58
N GLN A 128 -4.57 -22.22 -14.59
CA GLN A 128 -4.50 -21.04 -15.46
C GLN A 128 -3.32 -20.12 -15.11
N ILE A 129 -3.07 -19.91 -13.82
CA ILE A 129 -1.90 -19.13 -13.37
C ILE A 129 -0.59 -19.79 -13.81
N ILE A 130 -0.49 -21.11 -13.71
CA ILE A 130 0.70 -21.87 -14.14
C ILE A 130 0.88 -21.75 -15.67
N ILE A 131 -0.18 -21.93 -16.43
CA ILE A 131 -0.16 -21.80 -17.90
C ILE A 131 0.27 -20.38 -18.31
N ASP A 132 -0.31 -19.36 -17.69
CA ASP A 132 0.04 -17.96 -17.93
C ASP A 132 1.50 -17.66 -17.56
N LEU A 133 2.00 -18.30 -16.53
CA LEU A 133 3.40 -18.17 -16.11
C LEU A 133 4.35 -18.86 -17.11
N LEU A 134 4.05 -20.08 -17.51
CA LEU A 134 4.83 -20.81 -18.51
C LEU A 134 4.87 -20.05 -19.85
N PHE A 135 3.73 -19.51 -20.28
CA PHE A 135 3.67 -18.70 -21.49
C PHE A 135 4.50 -17.41 -21.35
N SER A 136 4.54 -16.82 -20.17
CA SER A 136 5.34 -15.62 -19.89
C SER A 136 6.83 -15.91 -19.91
N VAL A 137 7.24 -17.07 -19.38
CA VAL A 137 8.63 -17.53 -19.45
C VAL A 137 9.02 -17.83 -20.91
N PHE A 138 8.16 -18.51 -21.67
CA PHE A 138 8.39 -18.71 -23.11
C PHE A 138 8.56 -17.38 -23.85
N ARG A 139 7.66 -16.43 -23.66
CA ARG A 139 7.79 -15.07 -24.24
C ARG A 139 9.06 -14.35 -23.79
N PHE A 140 9.50 -14.54 -22.54
CA PHE A 140 10.74 -13.98 -22.04
C PHE A 140 11.94 -14.45 -22.88
N TYR A 141 12.03 -15.73 -23.17
CA TYR A 141 13.11 -16.29 -23.99
C TYR A 141 12.99 -15.83 -25.47
N MET A 142 11.80 -15.90 -26.04
CA MET A 142 11.55 -15.48 -27.42
C MET A 142 11.87 -14.00 -27.65
N LYS A 143 11.56 -13.12 -26.69
CA LYS A 143 11.84 -11.69 -26.76
C LYS A 143 13.20 -11.30 -26.16
N ARG A 144 14.09 -12.26 -25.93
CA ARG A 144 15.40 -12.04 -25.31
C ARG A 144 15.31 -11.22 -24.00
N GLY A 145 14.20 -11.36 -23.28
CA GLY A 145 13.94 -10.67 -22.02
C GLY A 145 13.53 -9.21 -22.15
N ILE A 146 13.29 -8.68 -23.35
CA ILE A 146 12.90 -7.29 -23.58
C ILE A 146 11.39 -7.21 -23.81
N PHE A 147 10.73 -6.33 -23.06
CA PHE A 147 9.28 -6.09 -23.13
C PHE A 147 9.02 -4.62 -23.41
N THR A 148 8.29 -4.37 -24.51
CA THR A 148 7.72 -3.07 -24.79
C THR A 148 6.28 -3.07 -24.32
N GLY A 149 5.89 -2.11 -23.51
CA GLY A 149 4.53 -1.95 -23.05
C GLY A 149 3.60 -1.45 -24.15
N ARG A 150 2.31 -1.53 -23.90
CA ARG A 150 1.28 -0.88 -24.70
C ARG A 150 0.74 0.31 -23.93
N LEU A 151 0.86 1.51 -24.51
CA LEU A 151 0.33 2.73 -23.93
C LEU A 151 -1.17 2.81 -24.21
N ILE A 152 -1.96 3.05 -23.18
CA ILE A 152 -3.42 3.19 -23.24
C ILE A 152 -3.75 4.48 -22.53
N HIS A 153 -4.19 5.49 -23.27
CA HIS A 153 -4.61 6.76 -22.67
C HIS A 153 -5.92 6.60 -21.93
N LEU A 154 -6.02 7.24 -20.78
CA LEU A 154 -7.23 7.34 -20.00
C LEU A 154 -7.96 8.63 -20.43
N SER A 155 -8.96 8.48 -21.26
CA SER A 155 -9.85 9.57 -21.66
C SER A 155 -11.22 9.39 -21.03
N ASN A 156 -11.87 10.50 -20.67
CA ASN A 156 -13.26 10.51 -20.18
C ASN A 156 -13.49 9.69 -18.90
N PHE A 157 -12.50 9.63 -17.98
CA PHE A 157 -12.68 8.93 -16.70
C PHE A 157 -13.87 9.47 -15.92
N GLU A 158 -14.13 10.77 -16.00
CA GLU A 158 -15.26 11.47 -15.37
C GLU A 158 -16.63 10.92 -15.81
N ASN A 159 -16.71 10.37 -17.02
CA ASN A 159 -17.94 9.78 -17.58
C ASN A 159 -18.08 8.28 -17.26
N THR A 160 -17.20 7.72 -16.46
CA THR A 160 -17.26 6.31 -16.09
C THR A 160 -18.05 6.10 -14.79
N PRO A 161 -18.66 4.92 -14.57
CA PRO A 161 -19.37 4.62 -13.32
C PRO A 161 -18.44 4.52 -12.10
N TYR A 162 -17.14 4.67 -12.30
CA TYR A 162 -16.11 4.61 -11.27
C TYR A 162 -15.68 5.99 -10.78
N PHE A 163 -16.06 7.06 -11.49
CA PHE A 163 -15.77 8.42 -11.07
C PHE A 163 -16.43 8.72 -9.72
N GLY A 164 -15.69 9.34 -8.82
CA GLY A 164 -16.15 9.62 -7.45
C GLY A 164 -16.06 8.44 -6.47
N GLN A 165 -15.66 7.25 -6.93
CA GLN A 165 -15.38 6.14 -6.03
C GLN A 165 -14.03 6.38 -5.31
N GLU A 166 -14.07 6.45 -3.99
CA GLU A 166 -12.93 6.74 -3.12
C GLU A 166 -11.71 5.83 -3.37
N ARG A 167 -11.97 4.55 -3.64
CA ARG A 167 -10.91 3.58 -3.89
C ARG A 167 -10.00 3.97 -5.04
N VAL A 168 -10.55 4.62 -6.08
CA VAL A 168 -9.92 4.87 -7.38
C VAL A 168 -9.87 6.34 -7.75
N ASP A 169 -10.05 7.24 -6.79
CA ASP A 169 -9.99 8.70 -6.95
C ASP A 169 -8.68 9.18 -7.60
N TYR A 170 -7.56 8.51 -7.31
CA TYR A 170 -6.25 8.79 -7.92
C TYR A 170 -6.23 8.58 -9.45
N LEU A 171 -7.19 7.86 -10.03
CA LEU A 171 -7.27 7.68 -11.48
C LEU A 171 -7.60 8.99 -12.22
N SER A 172 -8.22 9.96 -11.56
CA SER A 172 -8.42 11.31 -12.11
C SER A 172 -7.12 12.09 -12.33
N LYS A 173 -6.03 11.66 -11.69
CA LYS A 173 -4.70 12.29 -11.72
C LYS A 173 -3.73 11.61 -12.69
N ILE A 174 -4.14 10.58 -13.43
CA ILE A 174 -3.28 9.88 -14.38
C ILE A 174 -3.68 10.14 -15.82
N SER A 175 -2.71 10.10 -16.72
CA SER A 175 -2.89 10.24 -18.17
C SER A 175 -3.21 8.90 -18.85
N GLY A 176 -2.97 7.77 -18.18
CA GLY A 176 -3.25 6.45 -18.73
C GLY A 176 -2.47 5.29 -18.11
N PHE A 177 -2.41 4.20 -18.87
CA PHE A 177 -1.79 2.95 -18.44
C PHE A 177 -0.70 2.51 -19.40
N VAL A 178 0.34 1.87 -18.85
CA VAL A 178 1.34 1.09 -19.58
C VAL A 178 1.11 -0.38 -19.26
N SER A 179 0.50 -1.11 -20.18
CA SER A 179 0.18 -2.52 -19.97
C SER A 179 1.37 -3.41 -20.39
N ILE A 180 1.91 -4.18 -19.43
CA ILE A 180 2.93 -5.22 -19.66
C ILE A 180 2.51 -6.48 -18.90
N ARG A 181 1.91 -7.40 -19.63
CA ARG A 181 1.41 -8.65 -19.06
C ARG A 181 2.51 -9.42 -18.32
N ASN A 182 2.20 -9.86 -17.10
CA ASN A 182 3.05 -10.72 -16.27
C ASN A 182 4.42 -10.13 -15.86
N ILE A 183 4.65 -8.84 -16.00
CA ILE A 183 5.95 -8.23 -15.68
C ILE A 183 6.36 -8.47 -14.22
N TYR A 184 5.40 -8.37 -13.28
CA TYR A 184 5.65 -8.61 -11.87
C TYR A 184 5.96 -10.08 -11.57
N ASN A 185 5.30 -11.01 -12.28
CA ASN A 185 5.59 -12.45 -12.16
C ASN A 185 7.01 -12.78 -12.67
N LEU A 186 7.44 -12.18 -13.76
CA LEU A 186 8.79 -12.34 -14.30
C LEU A 186 9.85 -11.75 -13.37
N SER A 187 9.60 -10.57 -12.79
CA SER A 187 10.45 -9.99 -11.74
C SER A 187 10.58 -10.92 -10.54
N ASN A 188 9.45 -11.51 -10.08
CA ASN A 188 9.45 -12.47 -8.98
C ASN A 188 10.21 -13.76 -9.32
N LEU A 189 10.07 -14.30 -10.53
CA LEU A 189 10.87 -15.45 -10.99
C LEU A 189 12.36 -15.11 -11.03
N ARG A 190 12.72 -13.90 -11.46
CA ARG A 190 14.12 -13.45 -11.44
C ARG A 190 14.65 -13.37 -10.01
N SER A 191 13.89 -12.80 -9.09
CA SER A 191 14.29 -12.70 -7.68
C SER A 191 14.48 -14.08 -7.02
N LYS A 192 13.74 -15.09 -7.45
CA LYS A 192 13.91 -16.49 -7.06
C LYS A 192 15.02 -17.22 -7.82
N ARG A 193 15.72 -16.54 -8.72
CA ARG A 193 16.78 -17.07 -9.57
C ARG A 193 16.33 -18.12 -10.59
N PHE A 194 15.04 -18.22 -10.91
CA PHE A 194 14.55 -19.07 -12.01
C PHE A 194 14.86 -18.50 -13.40
N LEU A 195 15.08 -17.19 -13.52
CA LEU A 195 15.55 -16.56 -14.75
C LEU A 195 17.01 -16.15 -14.60
N PHE A 196 17.83 -16.37 -15.64
CA PHE A 196 19.24 -16.05 -15.61
C PHE A 196 19.54 -14.53 -15.72
N LYS A 197 18.60 -13.74 -16.29
CA LYS A 197 18.67 -12.27 -16.36
C LYS A 197 17.38 -11.61 -15.96
N SER A 198 17.45 -10.32 -15.64
CA SER A 198 16.26 -9.52 -15.33
C SER A 198 15.43 -9.25 -16.59
N PRO A 199 14.08 -9.21 -16.47
CA PRO A 199 13.25 -8.71 -17.56
C PRO A 199 13.53 -7.21 -17.74
N THR A 200 13.73 -6.80 -18.99
CA THR A 200 13.99 -5.42 -19.38
C THR A 200 12.71 -4.78 -19.88
N ILE A 201 12.29 -3.67 -19.29
CA ILE A 201 11.17 -2.85 -19.75
C ILE A 201 11.74 -1.79 -20.70
N ASP A 202 11.31 -1.80 -21.95
CA ASP A 202 11.73 -0.81 -22.94
C ASP A 202 10.65 0.26 -23.11
N LEU A 203 10.86 1.42 -22.50
CA LEU A 203 9.96 2.56 -22.50
C LEU A 203 10.23 3.57 -23.63
N ARG A 204 11.30 3.38 -24.42
CA ARG A 204 11.71 4.32 -25.48
C ARG A 204 10.63 4.55 -26.53
N GLN A 205 9.97 3.47 -26.97
CA GLN A 205 8.89 3.54 -27.96
C GLN A 205 7.60 4.18 -27.43
N LEU A 206 7.47 4.28 -26.11
CA LEU A 206 6.33 4.88 -25.42
C LEU A 206 6.57 6.35 -25.08
N ASN A 207 7.78 6.84 -25.38
CA ASN A 207 8.21 8.21 -25.09
C ASN A 207 8.03 8.57 -23.61
N LEU A 208 8.42 7.64 -22.71
CA LEU A 208 8.41 7.82 -21.27
C LEU A 208 9.82 8.11 -20.76
N ASP A 209 9.93 9.08 -19.86
CA ASP A 209 11.21 9.60 -19.37
C ASP A 209 11.72 8.86 -18.14
N LEU A 210 10.82 8.38 -17.27
CA LEU A 210 11.13 7.79 -15.98
C LEU A 210 10.17 6.64 -15.64
N LEU A 211 10.67 5.59 -15.02
CA LEU A 211 9.87 4.61 -14.30
C LEU A 211 10.14 4.71 -12.80
N ILE A 212 9.09 4.88 -12.01
CA ILE A 212 9.14 4.78 -10.54
C ILE A 212 8.49 3.46 -10.13
N THR A 213 9.22 2.64 -9.37
CA THR A 213 8.64 1.44 -8.79
C THR A 213 8.28 1.71 -7.33
N THR A 214 7.07 1.33 -6.94
CA THR A 214 6.55 1.51 -5.58
C THR A 214 6.99 0.42 -4.60
N CYS A 215 7.74 -0.56 -5.09
CA CYS A 215 8.39 -1.60 -4.30
C CYS A 215 9.63 -2.11 -5.04
N PRO A 216 10.59 -2.77 -4.37
CA PRO A 216 11.77 -3.33 -5.01
C PRO A 216 11.40 -4.40 -6.05
N LEU A 217 11.92 -4.25 -7.27
CA LEU A 217 11.71 -5.19 -8.38
C LEU A 217 13.05 -5.61 -8.99
N SER A 218 13.15 -6.88 -9.40
CA SER A 218 14.28 -7.41 -10.19
C SER A 218 14.02 -7.17 -11.68
N ILE A 219 14.12 -5.92 -12.12
CA ILE A 219 13.91 -5.48 -13.51
C ILE A 219 15.06 -4.59 -13.99
N GLU A 220 15.17 -4.45 -15.30
CA GLU A 220 15.96 -3.43 -15.99
C GLU A 220 15.03 -2.53 -16.78
N VAL A 221 15.43 -1.27 -17.00
CA VAL A 221 14.62 -0.29 -17.73
C VAL A 221 15.46 0.41 -18.79
N ARG A 222 14.85 0.68 -19.96
CA ARG A 222 15.42 1.48 -21.02
C ARG A 222 14.48 2.64 -21.36
N THR A 223 15.01 3.86 -21.35
CA THR A 223 14.26 5.06 -21.78
C THR A 223 15.09 5.86 -22.79
N ASN A 224 14.53 6.96 -23.28
CA ASN A 224 15.23 7.88 -24.20
C ASN A 224 16.20 8.84 -23.48
N SER A 225 16.15 8.95 -22.16
CA SER A 225 17.07 9.79 -21.42
C SER A 225 18.51 9.27 -21.49
N ARG A 226 19.46 10.15 -21.76
CA ARG A 226 20.89 9.83 -21.81
C ARG A 226 21.50 9.69 -20.42
N SER A 227 20.84 10.24 -19.39
CA SER A 227 21.30 10.11 -18.00
C SER A 227 20.90 8.76 -17.42
N SER A 228 21.79 8.13 -16.70
CA SER A 228 21.66 6.78 -16.09
C SER A 228 20.61 6.67 -14.99
N GLY A 229 19.56 7.49 -15.01
CA GLY A 229 18.61 7.63 -13.91
C GLY A 229 17.16 7.27 -14.20
N ILE A 230 16.97 6.29 -14.89
CA ILE A 230 15.80 5.93 -15.67
C ILE A 230 14.80 5.05 -14.91
N CYS A 231 15.23 4.44 -13.82
CA CYS A 231 14.38 3.69 -12.91
C CYS A 231 14.68 4.11 -11.48
N LEU A 232 13.70 4.71 -10.81
CA LEU A 232 13.76 5.03 -9.39
C LEU A 232 12.95 3.97 -8.64
N GLN A 233 13.60 3.21 -7.76
CA GLN A 233 12.95 2.19 -6.96
C GLN A 233 12.72 2.67 -5.52
N LEU A 234 11.46 2.67 -5.06
CA LEU A 234 11.11 2.93 -3.67
C LEU A 234 11.30 1.68 -2.83
N ILE A 235 11.94 1.85 -1.68
CA ILE A 235 12.21 0.78 -0.72
C ILE A 235 11.54 1.15 0.60
N HIS A 236 10.57 0.34 1.02
CA HIS A 236 9.73 0.64 2.18
C HIS A 236 10.31 0.12 3.49
N ASP A 237 10.75 -1.13 3.51
CA ASP A 237 11.17 -1.78 4.75
C ASP A 237 11.99 -3.06 4.49
N ASP A 238 12.45 -3.67 5.59
CA ASP A 238 13.12 -4.97 5.63
C ASP A 238 12.23 -6.08 6.22
N ILE A 239 10.94 -5.82 6.45
CA ILE A 239 10.03 -6.72 7.17
C ILE A 239 10.04 -8.15 6.63
N PRO A 240 10.07 -8.39 5.29
CA PRO A 240 10.18 -9.75 4.78
C PRO A 240 11.45 -10.50 5.18
N LEU A 241 12.51 -9.79 5.59
CA LEU A 241 13.76 -10.40 6.08
C LEU A 241 13.77 -10.57 7.60
N SER A 242 13.17 -9.62 8.32
CA SER A 242 13.21 -9.54 9.78
C SER A 242 12.04 -10.27 10.46
N PHE A 243 10.99 -10.61 9.72
CA PHE A 243 9.77 -11.22 10.27
C PHE A 243 9.44 -12.56 9.60
N SER A 244 9.65 -13.67 10.32
CA SER A 244 9.60 -15.05 9.80
C SER A 244 8.26 -15.50 9.21
N LYS A 245 7.15 -14.84 9.57
CA LYS A 245 5.79 -15.15 9.09
C LYS A 245 5.32 -14.23 7.97
N HIS A 246 6.23 -13.47 7.34
CA HIS A 246 5.85 -12.63 6.21
C HIS A 246 5.53 -13.48 4.98
N PRO A 247 4.47 -13.16 4.20
CA PRO A 247 4.08 -13.94 3.02
C PRO A 247 5.10 -13.89 1.88
N ASP A 248 5.94 -12.86 1.85
CA ASP A 248 7.01 -12.74 0.87
C ASP A 248 8.22 -13.57 1.29
N HIS A 249 8.77 -14.34 0.35
CA HIS A 249 9.88 -15.24 0.64
C HIS A 249 11.18 -14.43 0.90
N PRO A 250 11.86 -14.58 2.05
CA PRO A 250 13.01 -13.77 2.42
C PRO A 250 14.11 -13.75 1.36
N PHE A 251 14.48 -14.90 0.81
CA PHE A 251 15.50 -15.00 -0.25
C PHE A 251 15.13 -14.21 -1.51
N ALA A 252 13.86 -14.28 -1.95
CA ALA A 252 13.39 -13.54 -3.11
C ALA A 252 13.39 -12.02 -2.83
N PHE A 253 12.98 -11.62 -1.65
CA PHE A 253 12.98 -10.21 -1.24
C PHE A 253 14.41 -9.66 -1.14
N TYR A 254 15.34 -10.38 -0.52
CA TYR A 254 16.76 -10.02 -0.47
C TYR A 254 17.34 -9.79 -1.87
N ASN A 255 17.05 -10.69 -2.81
CA ASN A 255 17.51 -10.54 -4.19
C ASN A 255 16.88 -9.33 -4.89
N ARG A 256 15.59 -9.01 -4.64
CA ARG A 256 14.97 -7.79 -5.17
C ARG A 256 15.63 -6.53 -4.63
N LEU A 257 15.90 -6.49 -3.33
CA LEU A 257 16.65 -5.38 -2.72
C LEU A 257 18.02 -5.24 -3.37
N LYS A 258 18.77 -6.34 -3.51
CA LYS A 258 20.09 -6.34 -4.13
C LYS A 258 20.05 -5.86 -5.59
N ASP A 259 19.03 -6.23 -6.35
CA ASP A 259 18.85 -5.77 -7.72
C ASP A 259 18.40 -4.30 -7.77
N ALA A 260 17.50 -3.85 -6.87
CA ALA A 260 17.06 -2.47 -6.76
C ALA A 260 18.21 -1.50 -6.39
N MET A 261 19.13 -1.95 -5.54
CA MET A 261 20.32 -1.16 -5.16
C MET A 261 21.33 -0.95 -6.31
N LYS A 262 21.16 -1.59 -7.46
CA LYS A 262 21.96 -1.34 -8.66
C LYS A 262 21.40 -0.18 -9.51
N THR A 263 20.19 0.26 -9.24
CA THR A 263 19.52 1.36 -9.89
C THR A 263 19.44 2.57 -8.95
N LYS A 264 18.91 3.71 -9.41
CA LYS A 264 18.53 4.77 -8.46
C LYS A 264 17.46 4.24 -7.52
N ASN A 265 17.61 4.53 -6.24
CA ASN A 265 16.69 4.08 -5.22
C ASN A 265 16.43 5.18 -4.19
N CYS A 266 15.23 5.14 -3.61
CA CYS A 266 14.83 5.99 -2.50
C CYS A 266 14.19 5.15 -1.41
N PHE A 267 14.36 5.57 -0.18
CA PHE A 267 13.79 4.92 1.00
C PHE A 267 12.67 5.80 1.56
N ILE A 268 11.68 5.18 2.17
CA ILE A 268 10.58 5.92 2.81
C ILE A 268 10.91 6.39 4.23
N SER A 269 12.05 5.94 4.78
CA SER A 269 12.56 6.34 6.08
C SER A 269 14.07 6.15 6.17
N LYS A 270 14.70 6.92 7.02
CA LYS A 270 16.12 6.76 7.38
C LYS A 270 16.34 5.42 8.08
N ALA A 271 15.43 5.05 8.96
CA ALA A 271 15.46 3.77 9.67
C ALA A 271 15.51 2.57 8.69
N SER A 272 14.64 2.56 7.67
CA SER A 272 14.65 1.53 6.62
C SER A 272 15.94 1.55 5.81
N GLN A 273 16.47 2.73 5.47
CA GLN A 273 17.71 2.87 4.73
C GLN A 273 18.90 2.29 5.50
N GLU A 274 19.10 2.70 6.74
CA GLU A 274 20.20 2.24 7.59
C GLU A 274 20.15 0.72 7.76
N LYS A 275 18.96 0.18 8.04
CA LYS A 275 18.78 -1.26 8.22
C LYS A 275 19.09 -2.05 6.96
N ILE A 276 18.60 -1.61 5.80
CA ILE A 276 18.80 -2.31 4.52
C ILE A 276 20.25 -2.18 4.05
N CYS A 277 20.89 -1.03 4.24
CA CYS A 277 22.31 -0.88 3.95
C CYS A 277 23.16 -1.84 4.80
N TYR A 278 22.86 -1.93 6.09
CA TYR A 278 23.51 -2.88 6.98
C TYR A 278 23.34 -4.34 6.49
N LEU A 279 22.10 -4.74 6.17
CA LEU A 279 21.78 -6.09 5.70
C LEU A 279 22.44 -6.45 4.35
N LEU A 280 22.70 -5.45 3.51
CA LEU A 280 23.34 -5.63 2.21
C LEU A 280 24.85 -5.34 2.23
N GLU A 281 25.43 -5.06 3.40
CA GLU A 281 26.84 -4.70 3.58
C GLU A 281 27.26 -3.52 2.67
N LYS A 282 26.39 -2.53 2.54
CA LYS A 282 26.61 -1.36 1.68
C LYS A 282 26.82 -0.11 2.52
N SER A 283 27.75 0.75 2.08
CA SER A 283 27.94 2.07 2.67
C SER A 283 26.73 2.99 2.34
N CYS A 284 26.21 3.66 3.35
CA CYS A 284 25.16 4.67 3.23
C CYS A 284 25.73 6.10 3.16
N SER A 285 26.77 6.32 2.38
CA SER A 285 27.56 7.57 2.35
C SER A 285 26.78 8.83 1.90
N ASN A 286 25.54 8.73 1.42
CA ASN A 286 24.69 9.85 1.03
C ASN A 286 23.25 9.68 1.55
N VAL A 287 23.12 9.48 2.86
CA VAL A 287 21.90 9.05 3.54
C VAL A 287 20.72 10.00 3.33
N GLU A 288 20.92 11.32 3.41
CA GLU A 288 19.79 12.28 3.41
C GLU A 288 19.16 12.54 2.03
N LYS A 289 19.91 12.33 0.95
CA LYS A 289 19.44 12.65 -0.41
C LYS A 289 18.48 11.64 -1.02
N ASN A 290 18.34 10.46 -0.41
CA ASN A 290 17.58 9.33 -0.95
C ASN A 290 16.38 8.94 -0.09
N ILE A 291 15.86 9.86 0.72
CA ILE A 291 14.67 9.60 1.56
C ILE A 291 13.50 10.40 1.04
N ILE A 292 12.38 9.72 0.85
CA ILE A 292 11.09 10.31 0.48
C ILE A 292 10.09 9.91 1.57
N TYR A 293 9.85 10.81 2.50
CA TYR A 293 8.88 10.57 3.57
C TYR A 293 7.46 10.45 3.03
N PRO A 294 6.68 9.46 3.47
CA PRO A 294 5.26 9.40 3.20
C PRO A 294 4.55 10.67 3.73
N LEU A 295 3.52 11.08 3.03
CA LEU A 295 2.56 12.06 3.56
C LEU A 295 1.59 11.36 4.52
N PRO A 296 0.95 12.11 5.44
CA PRO A 296 -0.23 11.63 6.14
C PRO A 296 -1.25 11.06 5.14
N SER A 297 -1.88 9.96 5.50
CA SER A 297 -2.85 9.30 4.61
C SER A 297 -4.22 9.98 4.62
N LEU A 298 -4.50 10.77 5.65
CA LEU A 298 -5.73 11.54 5.80
C LEU A 298 -5.60 12.87 5.06
N ASN A 299 -6.43 13.09 4.05
CA ASN A 299 -6.47 14.33 3.30
C ASN A 299 -7.54 15.31 3.84
N LEU A 300 -7.39 16.61 3.53
CA LEU A 300 -8.27 17.68 4.03
C LEU A 300 -9.75 17.42 3.72
N ASN A 301 -10.07 16.93 2.51
CA ASN A 301 -11.47 16.68 2.12
C ASN A 301 -12.11 15.61 3.00
N LYS A 302 -11.35 14.57 3.40
CA LYS A 302 -11.84 13.50 4.28
C LYS A 302 -12.00 13.99 5.72
N LEU A 303 -11.08 14.80 6.18
CA LEU A 303 -11.17 15.44 7.49
C LEU A 303 -12.40 16.36 7.57
N GLU A 304 -12.65 17.16 6.54
CA GLU A 304 -13.84 18.02 6.46
C GLU A 304 -15.15 17.21 6.41
N LEU A 305 -15.20 16.13 5.64
CA LEU A 305 -16.38 15.25 5.62
C LEU A 305 -16.59 14.59 6.98
N ALA A 306 -15.53 14.10 7.60
CA ALA A 306 -15.56 13.45 8.89
C ALA A 306 -16.01 14.39 10.01
N SER A 307 -15.60 15.67 10.00
CA SER A 307 -16.01 16.66 11.01
C SER A 307 -17.52 16.93 11.03
N LYS A 308 -18.22 16.62 9.92
CA LYS A 308 -19.70 16.74 9.82
C LYS A 308 -20.44 15.52 10.39
N VAL A 309 -19.75 14.42 10.67
CA VAL A 309 -20.32 13.19 11.22
C VAL A 309 -20.43 13.29 12.74
N LYS A 310 -21.66 13.32 13.27
CA LYS A 310 -21.89 13.49 14.72
C LYS A 310 -21.53 12.26 15.55
N SER A 311 -21.69 11.05 15.03
CA SER A 311 -21.34 9.81 15.70
C SER A 311 -21.03 8.72 14.72
N LEU A 312 -20.17 7.77 15.10
CA LEU A 312 -19.77 6.64 14.26
C LEU A 312 -20.03 5.33 15.00
N ARG A 313 -20.80 4.42 14.39
CA ARG A 313 -21.02 3.03 14.86
C ARG A 313 -21.35 2.92 16.36
N GLY A 314 -22.02 3.93 16.94
CA GLY A 314 -22.40 3.95 18.36
C GLY A 314 -21.23 4.22 19.32
N ILE A 315 -20.11 4.74 18.84
CA ILE A 315 -19.00 5.21 19.69
C ILE A 315 -19.44 6.52 20.31
N ASN A 316 -19.62 6.51 21.64
CA ASN A 316 -20.12 7.65 22.43
C ASN A 316 -19.29 7.92 23.69
N LYS A 317 -18.19 7.20 23.86
CA LYS A 317 -17.23 7.37 24.96
C LYS A 317 -15.89 7.87 24.45
N LYS A 318 -15.08 8.46 25.32
CA LYS A 318 -13.66 8.70 25.04
C LYS A 318 -12.98 7.37 24.70
N TYR A 319 -12.07 7.36 23.76
CA TYR A 319 -11.42 6.12 23.35
C TYR A 319 -9.96 6.30 22.97
N ILE A 320 -9.22 5.21 23.13
CA ILE A 320 -7.88 5.03 22.57
C ILE A 320 -8.04 4.31 21.23
N LEU A 321 -7.42 4.83 20.18
CA LEU A 321 -7.48 4.26 18.85
C LEU A 321 -6.27 3.39 18.55
N PHE A 322 -6.51 2.18 18.06
CA PHE A 322 -5.57 1.38 17.30
C PHE A 322 -6.06 1.29 15.85
N ASN A 323 -5.21 1.68 14.89
CA ASN A 323 -5.56 1.59 13.46
C ASN A 323 -4.47 0.89 12.66
N SER A 324 -4.66 -0.38 12.35
CA SER A 324 -3.78 -1.16 11.48
C SER A 324 -4.40 -2.52 11.14
N SER A 325 -3.96 -3.17 10.05
CA SER A 325 -4.27 -4.60 9.85
C SER A 325 -3.79 -5.42 11.06
N VAL A 326 -4.65 -6.31 11.55
CA VAL A 326 -4.36 -7.15 12.73
C VAL A 326 -3.37 -8.25 12.34
N LEU A 327 -2.09 -7.96 12.56
CA LEU A 327 -0.97 -8.85 12.28
C LEU A 327 -0.10 -9.03 13.53
N PRO A 328 0.56 -10.17 13.75
CA PRO A 328 1.41 -10.39 14.94
C PRO A 328 2.43 -9.27 15.19
N ARG A 329 3.05 -8.73 14.13
CA ARG A 329 4.04 -7.65 14.24
C ARG A 329 3.46 -6.32 14.75
N LYS A 330 2.15 -6.12 14.66
CA LYS A 330 1.45 -4.94 15.16
C LYS A 330 1.11 -5.04 16.65
N ASN A 331 1.27 -6.24 17.22
CA ASN A 331 1.26 -6.52 18.64
C ASN A 331 0.00 -6.06 19.39
N LEU A 332 -1.17 -6.20 18.73
CA LEU A 332 -2.45 -5.78 19.31
C LEU A 332 -2.80 -6.52 20.61
N SER A 333 -2.39 -7.78 20.74
CA SER A 333 -2.59 -8.54 22.01
C SER A 333 -1.91 -7.85 23.19
N PHE A 334 -0.71 -7.31 23.01
CA PHE A 334 -0.03 -6.53 24.04
C PHE A 334 -0.85 -5.30 24.42
N LEU A 335 -1.36 -4.55 23.44
CA LEU A 335 -2.17 -3.36 23.69
C LEU A 335 -3.44 -3.66 24.48
N ILE A 336 -4.14 -4.76 24.12
CA ILE A 336 -5.33 -5.22 24.82
C ILE A 336 -4.99 -5.51 26.28
N ASN A 337 -3.91 -6.23 26.56
CA ASN A 337 -3.47 -6.52 27.91
C ASN A 337 -3.13 -5.25 28.70
N ILE A 338 -2.43 -4.28 28.09
CA ILE A 338 -2.15 -2.97 28.73
C ILE A 338 -3.46 -2.24 29.07
N PHE A 339 -4.40 -2.18 28.12
CA PHE A 339 -5.69 -1.52 28.33
C PHE A 339 -6.46 -2.16 29.50
N GLN A 340 -6.53 -3.49 29.53
CA GLN A 340 -7.23 -4.23 30.59
C GLN A 340 -6.55 -4.11 31.97
N SER A 341 -5.22 -3.98 31.98
CA SER A 341 -4.45 -3.82 33.23
C SER A 341 -4.38 -2.37 33.74
N SER A 342 -4.79 -1.41 32.91
CA SER A 342 -4.76 0.02 33.25
C SER A 342 -6.09 0.46 33.87
N GLN A 343 -6.05 1.52 34.73
CA GLN A 343 -7.24 2.13 35.31
C GLN A 343 -8.06 2.96 34.33
N ILE A 344 -7.56 3.20 33.11
CA ILE A 344 -8.24 4.03 32.11
C ILE A 344 -9.57 3.42 31.68
N SER A 345 -9.63 2.09 31.63
CA SER A 345 -10.84 1.34 31.32
C SER A 345 -11.95 1.56 32.36
N ASP A 346 -11.59 1.74 33.62
CA ASP A 346 -12.54 2.00 34.75
C ASP A 346 -13.00 3.46 34.73
N LYS A 347 -12.24 4.35 34.11
CA LYS A 347 -12.59 5.77 33.94
C LYS A 347 -13.49 6.04 32.72
N GLY A 348 -14.08 5.00 32.14
CA GLY A 348 -15.09 5.10 31.08
C GLY A 348 -14.54 5.22 29.66
N PHE A 349 -13.27 4.87 29.43
CA PHE A 349 -12.69 4.84 28.11
C PHE A 349 -12.93 3.50 27.42
N ASP A 350 -13.07 3.55 26.10
CA ASP A 350 -13.09 2.37 25.23
C ASP A 350 -11.73 2.23 24.51
N LEU A 351 -11.40 1.00 24.08
CA LEU A 351 -10.33 0.73 23.11
C LEU A 351 -10.98 0.46 21.75
N CYS A 352 -10.83 1.37 20.79
CA CYS A 352 -11.32 1.18 19.43
C CYS A 352 -10.24 0.55 18.56
N VAL A 353 -10.54 -0.63 18.00
CA VAL A 353 -9.65 -1.39 17.12
C VAL A 353 -10.20 -1.33 15.70
N ALA A 354 -9.56 -0.53 14.84
CA ALA A 354 -9.90 -0.38 13.43
C ALA A 354 -8.83 -1.05 12.56
N GLY A 355 -9.24 -1.92 11.66
CA GLY A 355 -8.38 -2.59 10.70
C GLY A 355 -8.75 -4.03 10.47
N LYS A 356 -8.40 -4.52 9.29
CA LYS A 356 -8.76 -5.86 8.87
C LYS A 356 -8.18 -6.94 9.78
N ILE A 357 -9.07 -7.85 10.19
CA ILE A 357 -8.71 -9.06 10.89
C ILE A 357 -8.60 -10.21 9.89
N HIS A 358 -7.51 -10.96 9.98
CA HIS A 358 -7.30 -12.13 9.14
C HIS A 358 -7.89 -13.39 9.80
N ASP A 359 -8.41 -14.31 8.98
CA ASP A 359 -8.92 -15.60 9.46
C ASP A 359 -7.77 -16.60 9.68
N ASP A 360 -6.77 -16.19 10.45
CA ASP A 360 -5.67 -17.01 10.92
C ASP A 360 -5.73 -17.18 12.44
N LYS A 361 -4.84 -17.96 13.00
CA LYS A 361 -4.82 -18.25 14.45
C LYS A 361 -4.73 -16.95 15.27
N TYR A 362 -3.86 -16.01 14.87
CA TYR A 362 -3.68 -14.75 15.60
C TYR A 362 -4.94 -13.87 15.54
N GLY A 363 -5.55 -13.76 14.35
CA GLY A 363 -6.80 -12.98 14.20
C GLY A 363 -7.96 -13.57 15.01
N LEU A 364 -8.08 -14.90 15.07
CA LEU A 364 -9.10 -15.56 15.90
C LEU A 364 -8.84 -15.34 17.39
N ASP A 365 -7.58 -15.40 17.84
CA ASP A 365 -7.24 -15.13 19.26
C ASP A 365 -7.55 -13.68 19.61
N ILE A 366 -7.24 -12.72 18.74
CA ILE A 366 -7.61 -11.31 18.95
C ILE A 366 -9.13 -11.12 19.02
N LYS A 367 -9.91 -11.76 18.13
CA LYS A 367 -11.38 -11.69 18.19
C LYS A 367 -11.90 -12.13 19.56
N ARG A 368 -11.43 -13.26 20.08
CA ARG A 368 -11.80 -13.75 21.41
C ARG A 368 -11.44 -12.78 22.54
N MET A 369 -10.24 -12.18 22.47
CA MET A 369 -9.83 -11.18 23.46
C MET A 369 -10.75 -9.94 23.43
N CYS A 370 -11.12 -9.46 22.23
CA CYS A 370 -12.05 -8.34 22.10
C CYS A 370 -13.46 -8.68 22.57
N GLU A 371 -13.95 -9.88 22.26
CA GLU A 371 -15.28 -10.34 22.67
C GLU A 371 -15.41 -10.55 24.19
N SER A 372 -14.29 -10.82 24.88
CA SER A 372 -14.26 -11.01 26.33
C SER A 372 -14.37 -9.71 27.14
N ASP A 373 -14.25 -8.54 26.48
CA ASP A 373 -14.31 -7.24 27.15
C ASP A 373 -15.15 -6.24 26.34
N SER A 374 -16.31 -5.89 26.85
CA SER A 374 -17.27 -5.00 26.17
C SER A 374 -16.77 -3.57 25.94
N ARG A 375 -15.67 -3.16 26.61
CA ARG A 375 -15.00 -1.87 26.45
C ARG A 375 -14.06 -1.86 25.21
N ILE A 376 -13.81 -3.02 24.60
CA ILE A 376 -13.01 -3.12 23.38
C ILE A 376 -13.95 -3.16 22.18
N LYS A 377 -13.90 -2.13 21.34
CA LYS A 377 -14.75 -1.97 20.15
C LYS A 377 -14.01 -2.43 18.92
N LEU A 378 -14.36 -3.61 18.43
CA LEU A 378 -13.79 -4.17 17.20
C LEU A 378 -14.56 -3.64 16.00
N LEU A 379 -13.94 -2.74 15.22
CA LEU A 379 -14.59 -2.06 14.10
C LEU A 379 -14.34 -2.74 12.77
N ASP A 380 -13.37 -3.69 12.71
CA ASP A 380 -12.90 -4.33 11.47
C ASP A 380 -12.46 -3.30 10.42
N TYR A 381 -12.72 -3.53 9.15
CA TYR A 381 -12.40 -2.58 8.10
C TYR A 381 -13.28 -1.32 8.18
N VAL A 382 -12.65 -0.16 8.12
CA VAL A 382 -13.29 1.16 8.08
C VAL A 382 -12.94 1.85 6.77
N ASP A 383 -13.86 2.62 6.21
CA ASP A 383 -13.57 3.45 5.04
C ASP A 383 -12.72 4.68 5.40
N GLU A 384 -12.31 5.48 4.42
CA GLU A 384 -11.41 6.60 4.66
C GLU A 384 -12.08 7.74 5.45
N THR A 385 -13.40 7.94 5.30
CA THR A 385 -14.16 8.95 6.06
C THR A 385 -14.34 8.49 7.51
N GLU A 386 -14.70 7.23 7.73
CA GLU A 386 -14.75 6.61 9.04
C GLU A 386 -13.39 6.67 9.75
N LYS A 387 -12.32 6.36 9.00
CA LYS A 387 -10.95 6.44 9.49
C LYS A 387 -10.61 7.87 9.92
N ALA A 388 -10.91 8.87 9.10
CA ALA A 388 -10.68 10.26 9.43
C ALA A 388 -11.44 10.68 10.70
N TRP A 389 -12.71 10.25 10.84
CA TRP A 389 -13.50 10.50 12.04
C TRP A 389 -12.86 9.87 13.28
N LEU A 390 -12.40 8.63 13.17
CA LEU A 390 -11.75 7.92 14.27
C LEU A 390 -10.48 8.63 14.75
N PHE A 391 -9.68 9.18 13.83
CA PHE A 391 -8.48 9.93 14.22
C PHE A 391 -8.83 11.29 14.82
N LEU A 392 -9.78 12.04 14.25
CA LEU A 392 -10.19 13.36 14.73
C LEU A 392 -10.79 13.32 16.15
N ASN A 393 -11.48 12.24 16.50
CA ASN A 393 -12.17 12.11 17.78
C ASN A 393 -11.43 11.20 18.78
N ALA A 394 -10.25 10.69 18.43
CA ALA A 394 -9.47 9.85 19.31
C ALA A 394 -8.90 10.67 20.47
N HIS A 395 -9.06 10.18 21.70
CA HIS A 395 -8.40 10.78 22.86
C HIS A 395 -6.89 10.52 22.86
N ALA A 396 -6.49 9.36 22.35
CA ALA A 396 -5.09 9.02 22.06
C ALA A 396 -5.02 7.94 20.99
N PHE A 397 -3.89 7.85 20.34
CA PHE A 397 -3.54 6.79 19.38
C PHE A 397 -2.44 5.89 19.96
N ALA A 398 -2.62 4.57 19.89
CA ALA A 398 -1.64 3.62 20.40
C ALA A 398 -1.10 2.69 19.29
N SER A 399 0.23 2.58 19.20
CA SER A 399 0.93 1.72 18.24
C SER A 399 2.05 0.90 18.90
N PRO A 400 1.75 -0.30 19.45
CA PRO A 400 2.74 -1.16 20.11
C PRO A 400 3.48 -2.06 19.12
N SER A 401 3.72 -1.61 17.91
CA SER A 401 4.33 -2.42 16.84
C SER A 401 5.72 -2.91 17.22
N CYS A 402 6.05 -4.17 16.87
CA CYS A 402 7.39 -4.73 17.06
C CYS A 402 8.35 -4.28 15.94
N VAL A 403 7.84 -4.02 14.76
CA VAL A 403 8.62 -3.59 13.59
C VAL A 403 7.75 -2.80 12.61
N GLU A 404 8.30 -1.71 12.07
CA GLU A 404 7.67 -0.85 11.07
C GLU A 404 8.71 -0.35 10.07
N GLY A 405 8.28 -0.19 8.81
CA GLY A 405 9.07 0.52 7.81
C GLY A 405 9.05 2.03 8.04
N PHE A 406 7.87 2.57 8.36
CA PHE A 406 7.69 3.96 8.75
C PHE A 406 6.66 4.11 9.87
N GLY A 407 5.38 3.79 9.62
CA GLY A 407 4.30 3.94 10.59
C GLY A 407 3.30 5.02 10.20
N ILE A 408 2.70 4.91 8.99
CA ILE A 408 1.75 5.92 8.49
C ILE A 408 0.62 6.25 9.49
N PRO A 409 -0.01 5.28 10.20
CA PRO A 409 -1.03 5.64 11.19
C PRO A 409 -0.48 6.45 12.39
N VAL A 410 0.78 6.25 12.76
CA VAL A 410 1.47 7.07 13.77
C VAL A 410 1.66 8.49 13.26
N LEU A 411 2.05 8.64 11.99
CA LEU A 411 2.15 9.95 11.34
C LEU A 411 0.79 10.64 11.24
N ASP A 412 -0.27 9.90 10.85
CA ASP A 412 -1.64 10.42 10.78
C ASP A 412 -2.07 11.02 12.12
N ALA A 413 -1.94 10.26 13.22
CA ALA A 413 -2.27 10.72 14.56
C ALA A 413 -1.44 11.94 14.99
N ALA A 414 -0.13 11.86 14.79
CA ALA A 414 0.78 12.92 15.21
C ALA A 414 0.54 14.23 14.43
N SER A 415 0.23 14.15 13.14
CA SER A 415 -0.06 15.32 12.29
C SER A 415 -1.37 16.00 12.63
N LEU A 416 -2.31 15.30 13.26
CA LEU A 416 -3.58 15.84 13.75
C LEU A 416 -3.50 16.33 15.20
N GLY A 417 -2.32 16.31 15.82
CA GLY A 417 -2.16 16.70 17.22
C GLY A 417 -2.71 15.68 18.24
N VAL A 418 -3.17 14.51 17.77
CA VAL A 418 -3.65 13.43 18.66
C VAL A 418 -2.49 12.92 19.52
N PRO A 419 -2.66 12.75 20.84
CA PRO A 419 -1.64 12.15 21.69
C PRO A 419 -1.25 10.76 21.18
N VAL A 420 0.06 10.49 21.06
CA VAL A 420 0.59 9.24 20.51
C VAL A 420 1.36 8.47 21.57
N LEU A 421 0.99 7.21 21.77
CA LEU A 421 1.74 6.21 22.51
C LEU A 421 2.27 5.16 21.53
N ALA A 422 3.54 5.21 21.20
CA ALA A 422 4.14 4.32 20.20
C ALA A 422 5.33 3.56 20.78
N SER A 423 5.54 2.33 20.30
CA SER A 423 6.76 1.60 20.63
C SER A 423 8.01 2.36 20.18
N ASP A 424 9.08 2.28 20.95
CA ASP A 424 10.34 2.98 20.70
C ASP A 424 11.13 2.32 19.54
N LEU A 425 10.62 2.49 18.33
CA LEU A 425 11.25 2.03 17.09
C LEU A 425 12.01 3.16 16.39
N PRO A 426 13.09 2.86 15.65
CA PRO A 426 13.81 3.87 14.87
C PRO A 426 12.88 4.69 13.95
N SER A 427 11.92 4.04 13.27
CA SER A 427 10.94 4.71 12.41
C SER A 427 9.96 5.61 13.19
N HIS A 428 9.55 5.22 14.41
CA HIS A 428 8.69 6.06 15.24
C HIS A 428 9.45 7.25 15.84
N ARG A 429 10.74 7.08 16.20
CA ARG A 429 11.62 8.21 16.58
C ARG A 429 11.76 9.22 15.45
N GLU A 430 11.85 8.72 14.22
CA GLU A 430 11.93 9.55 13.01
C GLU A 430 10.66 10.38 12.83
N ILE A 431 9.47 9.78 12.98
CA ILE A 431 8.19 10.51 12.95
C ILE A 431 8.13 11.56 14.06
N ALA A 432 8.49 11.22 15.30
CA ALA A 432 8.50 12.14 16.42
C ALA A 432 9.40 13.38 16.12
N ASN A 433 10.51 13.17 15.41
CA ASN A 433 11.37 14.27 14.98
C ASN A 433 10.79 15.10 13.82
N LEU A 434 9.97 14.51 12.96
CA LEU A 434 9.30 15.21 11.85
C LEU A 434 8.13 16.08 12.34
N VAL A 435 7.42 15.61 13.37
CA VAL A 435 6.22 16.27 13.92
C VAL A 435 6.53 16.82 15.31
N LYS A 436 7.52 17.73 15.41
CA LYS A 436 8.01 18.29 16.68
C LYS A 436 6.97 19.09 17.47
N GLU A 437 5.92 19.53 16.82
CA GLU A 437 4.83 20.33 17.44
C GLU A 437 3.90 19.46 18.29
N ASN A 438 3.86 18.13 18.08
CA ASN A 438 3.07 17.24 18.91
C ASN A 438 3.81 16.95 20.25
N ARG A 439 3.53 17.77 21.27
CA ARG A 439 4.12 17.65 22.62
C ARG A 439 3.72 16.36 23.34
N ASN A 440 2.67 15.68 22.88
CA ASN A 440 2.11 14.47 23.50
C ASN A 440 2.52 13.19 22.78
N PHE A 441 3.67 13.18 22.10
CA PHE A 441 4.23 11.98 21.47
C PHE A 441 5.14 11.25 22.47
N ARG A 442 4.76 10.03 22.87
CA ARG A 442 5.51 9.19 23.81
C ARG A 442 6.06 7.95 23.11
N LEU A 443 7.37 7.76 23.23
CA LEU A 443 8.07 6.55 22.79
C LEU A 443 8.30 5.62 23.98
N LEU A 444 7.80 4.39 23.87
CA LEU A 444 7.74 3.44 24.97
C LEU A 444 8.40 2.12 24.57
N ASP A 445 9.29 1.62 25.43
CA ASP A 445 9.88 0.30 25.25
C ASP A 445 8.82 -0.78 25.51
N LEU A 446 8.70 -1.74 24.58
CA LEU A 446 7.76 -2.87 24.71
C LEU A 446 8.11 -3.80 25.87
N SER A 447 9.36 -3.80 26.35
CA SER A 447 9.77 -4.58 27.52
C SER A 447 9.31 -3.96 28.85
N ASN A 448 8.96 -2.67 28.86
CA ASN A 448 8.54 -1.95 30.05
C ASN A 448 7.01 -1.80 30.15
N VAL A 449 6.35 -2.89 30.53
CA VAL A 449 4.88 -2.97 30.66
C VAL A 449 4.34 -1.91 31.63
N ASP A 450 5.00 -1.72 32.79
CA ASP A 450 4.56 -0.77 33.82
C ASP A 450 4.55 0.68 33.29
N LYS A 451 5.53 1.04 32.46
CA LYS A 451 5.55 2.36 31.82
C LYS A 451 4.38 2.55 30.87
N TRP A 452 4.03 1.53 30.07
CA TRP A 452 2.85 1.57 29.22
C TRP A 452 1.56 1.76 30.04
N ILE A 453 1.39 0.99 31.13
CA ILE A 453 0.23 1.10 32.01
C ILE A 453 0.16 2.51 32.62
N ASN A 454 1.28 3.05 33.10
CA ASN A 454 1.34 4.38 33.69
C ASN A 454 0.97 5.48 32.70
N GLU A 455 1.49 5.42 31.47
CA GLU A 455 1.13 6.39 30.41
C GLU A 455 -0.37 6.29 30.06
N PHE A 456 -0.94 5.09 29.99
CA PHE A 456 -2.38 4.90 29.81
C PHE A 456 -3.19 5.54 30.94
N ASN A 457 -2.76 5.37 32.18
CA ASN A 457 -3.43 5.97 33.36
C ASN A 457 -3.38 7.50 33.31
N GLN A 458 -2.29 8.08 32.81
CA GLN A 458 -2.13 9.53 32.69
C GLN A 458 -3.02 10.12 31.58
N LEU A 459 -3.38 9.38 30.53
CA LEU A 459 -4.29 9.86 29.48
C LEU A 459 -5.62 10.37 30.03
N SER A 460 -6.09 9.81 31.13
CA SER A 460 -7.35 10.23 31.77
C SER A 460 -7.30 11.64 32.40
N THR A 461 -6.09 12.15 32.65
CA THR A 461 -5.87 13.48 33.23
C THR A 461 -5.46 14.53 32.18
N LEU A 462 -5.24 14.10 30.95
CA LEU A 462 -5.01 15.01 29.82
C LEU A 462 -6.35 15.65 29.45
N ASP A 463 -6.62 16.85 29.95
CA ASP A 463 -7.61 17.71 29.35
C ASP A 463 -7.06 18.08 27.96
N LEU A 464 -7.70 17.56 26.93
CA LEU A 464 -7.52 18.06 25.59
C LEU A 464 -8.10 19.48 25.62
N CYS A 465 -7.26 20.46 25.87
CA CYS A 465 -7.57 21.85 25.55
C CYS A 465 -7.79 21.89 24.02
N MET A 466 -9.02 21.67 23.62
CA MET A 466 -9.56 22.18 22.37
C MET A 466 -9.68 23.68 22.62
N GLU A 467 -8.57 24.40 22.49
CA GLU A 467 -8.64 25.84 22.38
C GLU A 467 -9.35 26.11 21.05
N ASP A 468 -10.58 26.60 21.19
CA ASP A 468 -11.29 27.29 20.13
C ASP A 468 -10.44 28.50 19.69
N GLU A 469 -9.74 28.38 18.55
CA GLU A 469 -9.28 29.48 17.74
C GLU A 469 -9.76 29.34 16.29
#